data_af3451c6591ffe925514dcff0d85a532
#
_entry.id   af3451c6591ffe925514dcff0d85a532
#
_cell.length_a   1.000
_cell.length_b   1.000
_cell.length_c   1.000
_cell.angle_alpha   90.00
_cell.angle_beta   90.00
_cell.angle_gamma   90.00
#
_symmetry.space_group_name_H-M   'P 1'
#
loop_
_entity.id
_entity.type
_entity.pdbx_description
1 polymer ?
#
loop_
_entity_poly.entity_id
_entity_poly.type
_entity_poly.pdbx_seq_one_letter_code
_entity_poly.pdbx_strand_id
1 'polypeptide(L)'
;MDSVKQNRKLHTYWRCSNVMAIDRLGYTDHGPTHVKIVSNLALKLLRILIGRQVTPSIVKDYGMRNEDAEVVVVLGSIFHDLGMVVIRNHHEMYSGLLALEFLEACLKPAYTEEEAAILTSEVLHAIVSHERPYLPNNNPLTLEAGIVGIADALDMEAGRARIPFSAGKVDIHAVSALSIEKVEILENESPDAKPITIKISMSNSAGVFQIDELLKPRIETSGLQKYFHVVAEITGEKEQKIVERFEI
;
A
#
# COMPACT_ATOMS: atom_id res chain seq x y z
N MET A 1 14.61 -0.55 12.80
CA MET A 1 14.77 0.00 11.42
C MET A 1 16.17 -0.19 10.84
N ASP A 2 17.23 -0.15 11.63
CA ASP A 2 18.60 -0.39 11.11
C ASP A 2 18.80 -1.82 10.62
N SER A 3 18.19 -2.80 11.27
CA SER A 3 18.15 -4.20 10.83
C SER A 3 17.58 -4.38 9.42
N VAL A 4 16.56 -3.59 9.06
CA VAL A 4 15.97 -3.58 7.70
C VAL A 4 16.92 -2.93 6.69
N LYS A 5 17.44 -1.74 7.03
CA LYS A 5 18.28 -0.95 6.12
C LYS A 5 19.59 -1.66 5.75
N GLN A 6 20.14 -2.47 6.65
CA GLN A 6 21.42 -3.17 6.46
C GLN A 6 21.26 -4.61 5.97
N ASN A 7 20.05 -5.13 5.85
CA ASN A 7 19.79 -6.52 5.50
C ASN A 7 19.95 -6.77 4.00
N ARG A 8 21.10 -7.31 3.61
CA ARG A 8 21.41 -7.60 2.19
C ARG A 8 20.45 -8.61 1.56
N LYS A 9 19.96 -9.61 2.32
CA LYS A 9 19.02 -10.62 1.83
C LYS A 9 17.68 -9.97 1.48
N LEU A 10 17.16 -9.13 2.36
CA LEU A 10 15.92 -8.37 2.13
C LEU A 10 16.03 -7.46 0.90
N HIS A 11 17.11 -6.69 0.79
CA HIS A 11 17.38 -5.87 -0.41
C HIS A 11 17.50 -6.69 -1.69
N THR A 12 18.00 -7.92 -1.59
CA THR A 12 18.07 -8.83 -2.74
C THR A 12 16.67 -9.31 -3.12
N TYR A 13 15.80 -9.65 -2.15
CA TYR A 13 14.42 -10.02 -2.43
C TYR A 13 13.65 -8.89 -3.12
N TRP A 14 13.73 -7.64 -2.67
CA TRP A 14 13.09 -6.52 -3.35
C TRP A 14 13.56 -6.35 -4.81
N ARG A 15 14.86 -6.58 -5.09
CA ARG A 15 15.34 -6.58 -6.48
C ARG A 15 14.76 -7.75 -7.28
N CYS A 16 14.67 -8.92 -6.69
CA CYS A 16 14.05 -10.10 -7.34
C CYS A 16 12.55 -9.88 -7.58
N SER A 17 11.84 -9.18 -6.68
CA SER A 17 10.44 -8.77 -6.88
C SER A 17 10.32 -7.91 -8.15
N ASN A 18 11.22 -6.95 -8.36
CA ASN A 18 11.21 -6.13 -9.56
C ASN A 18 11.55 -6.93 -10.83
N VAL A 19 12.50 -7.87 -10.78
CA VAL A 19 12.74 -8.77 -11.91
C VAL A 19 11.49 -9.56 -12.27
N MET A 20 10.76 -10.05 -11.27
CA MET A 20 9.50 -10.76 -11.53
C MET A 20 8.42 -9.80 -12.06
N ALA A 21 8.19 -8.69 -11.37
CA ALA A 21 7.11 -7.76 -11.70
C ALA A 21 7.36 -7.05 -13.04
N ILE A 22 8.52 -6.42 -13.20
CA ILE A 22 8.83 -5.58 -14.37
C ILE A 22 9.30 -6.43 -15.55
N ASP A 23 10.39 -7.20 -15.37
CA ASP A 23 11.08 -7.82 -16.49
C ASP A 23 10.31 -9.03 -17.05
N ARG A 24 9.64 -9.81 -16.19
CA ARG A 24 8.95 -11.04 -16.59
C ARG A 24 7.45 -10.81 -16.88
N LEU A 25 6.79 -9.99 -16.05
CA LEU A 25 5.33 -9.81 -16.12
C LEU A 25 4.93 -8.47 -16.75
N GLY A 26 5.84 -7.50 -16.88
CA GLY A 26 5.54 -6.16 -17.39
C GLY A 26 4.58 -5.39 -16.47
N TYR A 27 4.66 -5.62 -15.16
CA TYR A 27 3.91 -4.88 -14.14
C TYR A 27 4.71 -3.68 -13.64
N THR A 28 4.11 -2.90 -12.76
CA THR A 28 4.71 -1.74 -12.12
C THR A 28 5.79 -2.14 -11.09
N ASP A 29 6.52 -1.15 -10.54
CA ASP A 29 7.55 -1.36 -9.49
C ASP A 29 6.94 -2.02 -8.24
N HIS A 30 7.55 -3.11 -7.77
CA HIS A 30 7.26 -3.81 -6.51
C HIS A 30 8.56 -3.99 -5.69
N GLY A 31 9.52 -3.12 -5.93
CA GLY A 31 10.85 -3.16 -5.32
C GLY A 31 11.04 -2.12 -4.21
N PRO A 32 12.30 -1.77 -3.91
CA PRO A 32 12.64 -0.94 -2.75
C PRO A 32 12.07 0.49 -2.80
N THR A 33 11.77 1.03 -3.99
CA THR A 33 11.15 2.35 -4.11
C THR A 33 9.69 2.29 -3.69
N HIS A 34 8.94 1.32 -4.21
CA HIS A 34 7.55 1.08 -3.88
C HIS A 34 7.36 0.89 -2.36
N VAL A 35 8.06 -0.07 -1.74
CA VAL A 35 7.90 -0.35 -0.31
C VAL A 35 8.21 0.86 0.57
N LYS A 36 9.15 1.71 0.15
CA LYS A 36 9.49 2.96 0.86
C LYS A 36 8.36 3.99 0.75
N ILE A 37 7.76 4.15 -0.43
CA ILE A 37 6.63 5.06 -0.66
C ILE A 37 5.45 4.59 0.18
N VAL A 38 5.07 3.31 0.07
CA VAL A 38 3.94 2.71 0.82
C VAL A 38 4.14 2.87 2.33
N SER A 39 5.34 2.60 2.85
CA SER A 39 5.63 2.76 4.29
C SER A 39 5.45 4.20 4.77
N ASN A 40 5.88 5.19 3.99
CA ASN A 40 5.71 6.60 4.35
C ASN A 40 4.24 7.02 4.28
N LEU A 41 3.50 6.57 3.27
CA LEU A 41 2.07 6.83 3.12
C LEU A 41 1.29 6.21 4.29
N ALA A 42 1.53 4.94 4.60
CA ALA A 42 0.87 4.24 5.70
C ALA A 42 1.12 4.93 7.05
N LEU A 43 2.38 5.29 7.33
CA LEU A 43 2.72 6.01 8.54
C LEU A 43 2.04 7.38 8.63
N LYS A 44 1.98 8.12 7.52
CA LYS A 44 1.27 9.40 7.46
C LYS A 44 -0.21 9.24 7.73
N LEU A 45 -0.88 8.29 7.08
CA LEU A 45 -2.30 8.01 7.28
C LEU A 45 -2.60 7.64 8.72
N LEU A 46 -1.82 6.73 9.32
CA LEU A 46 -1.98 6.31 10.71
C LEU A 46 -1.87 7.50 11.67
N ARG A 47 -0.84 8.34 11.50
CA ARG A 47 -0.60 9.50 12.37
C ARG A 47 -1.72 10.53 12.32
N ILE A 48 -2.28 10.79 11.13
CA ILE A 48 -3.46 11.67 11.00
C ILE A 48 -4.64 11.08 11.78
N LEU A 49 -4.91 9.77 11.65
CA LEU A 49 -6.01 9.13 12.36
C LEU A 49 -5.80 9.15 13.89
N ILE A 50 -4.60 8.87 14.36
CA ILE A 50 -4.25 8.97 15.80
C ILE A 50 -4.44 10.41 16.30
N GLY A 51 -3.99 11.41 15.54
CA GLY A 51 -4.20 12.83 15.85
C GLY A 51 -5.68 13.22 15.96
N ARG A 52 -6.55 12.49 15.25
CA ARG A 52 -8.02 12.60 15.30
C ARG A 52 -8.66 11.65 16.31
N GLN A 53 -7.88 11.15 17.27
CA GLN A 53 -8.32 10.27 18.37
C GLN A 53 -8.91 8.93 17.91
N VAL A 54 -8.54 8.46 16.73
CA VAL A 54 -8.86 7.10 16.29
C VAL A 54 -7.87 6.15 16.95
N THR A 55 -8.38 5.23 17.75
CA THR A 55 -7.57 4.25 18.47
C THR A 55 -7.14 3.13 17.53
N PRO A 56 -5.82 2.85 17.37
CA PRO A 56 -5.33 1.70 16.62
C PRO A 56 -5.83 0.37 17.18
N SER A 57 -5.93 -0.65 16.32
CA SER A 57 -6.44 -1.96 16.73
C SER A 57 -5.52 -2.63 17.76
N ILE A 58 -4.21 -2.57 17.56
CA ILE A 58 -3.24 -3.15 18.50
C ILE A 58 -3.30 -2.50 19.89
N VAL A 59 -3.64 -1.20 19.96
CA VAL A 59 -3.86 -0.49 21.22
C VAL A 59 -5.15 -0.94 21.89
N LYS A 60 -6.23 -1.02 21.10
CA LYS A 60 -7.55 -1.37 21.60
C LYS A 60 -7.62 -2.83 22.09
N ASP A 61 -7.05 -3.74 21.31
CA ASP A 61 -7.25 -5.18 21.47
C ASP A 61 -6.19 -5.81 22.40
N TYR A 62 -4.98 -5.24 22.47
CA TYR A 62 -3.87 -5.79 23.27
C TYR A 62 -3.31 -4.82 24.31
N GLY A 63 -3.80 -3.58 24.40
CA GLY A 63 -3.30 -2.59 25.35
C GLY A 63 -1.88 -2.08 25.04
N MET A 64 -1.40 -2.29 23.81
CA MET A 64 -0.11 -1.79 23.35
C MET A 64 -0.17 -0.27 23.08
N ARG A 65 0.88 0.34 22.52
CA ARG A 65 0.99 1.78 22.35
C ARG A 65 0.76 2.19 20.91
N ASN A 66 0.54 3.49 20.67
CA ASN A 66 0.41 4.05 19.30
C ASN A 66 1.69 3.84 18.47
N GLU A 67 2.86 3.88 19.11
CA GLU A 67 4.15 3.62 18.47
C GLU A 67 4.25 2.18 17.96
N ASP A 68 3.59 1.24 18.62
CA ASP A 68 3.55 -0.16 18.21
C ASP A 68 2.65 -0.33 16.97
N ALA A 69 1.58 0.45 16.82
CA ALA A 69 0.79 0.54 15.60
C ALA A 69 1.62 1.11 14.42
N GLU A 70 2.52 2.09 14.68
CA GLU A 70 3.46 2.57 13.66
C GLU A 70 4.40 1.43 13.20
N VAL A 71 4.85 0.58 14.13
CA VAL A 71 5.67 -0.60 13.77
C VAL A 71 4.90 -1.55 12.87
N VAL A 72 3.62 -1.83 13.19
CA VAL A 72 2.78 -2.71 12.35
C VAL A 72 2.64 -2.17 10.93
N VAL A 73 2.23 -0.91 10.75
CA VAL A 73 2.01 -0.36 9.40
C VAL A 73 3.31 -0.26 8.60
N VAL A 74 4.43 0.06 9.27
CA VAL A 74 5.74 0.17 8.59
C VAL A 74 6.26 -1.20 8.19
N LEU A 75 6.27 -2.20 9.08
CA LEU A 75 6.74 -3.54 8.75
C LEU A 75 5.78 -4.24 7.78
N GLY A 76 4.46 -4.08 7.93
CA GLY A 76 3.48 -4.54 6.97
C GLY A 76 3.79 -4.01 5.57
N SER A 77 3.99 -2.70 5.44
CA SER A 77 4.33 -2.08 4.15
C SER A 77 5.69 -2.51 3.59
N ILE A 78 6.69 -2.75 4.44
CA ILE A 78 8.02 -3.18 4.01
C ILE A 78 8.00 -4.59 3.42
N PHE A 79 7.13 -5.46 3.93
CA PHE A 79 7.15 -6.88 3.62
C PHE A 79 5.98 -7.34 2.75
N HIS A 80 4.94 -6.49 2.46
CA HIS A 80 3.72 -6.92 1.80
C HIS A 80 3.94 -7.62 0.45
N ASP A 81 4.94 -7.19 -0.31
CA ASP A 81 5.24 -7.65 -1.68
C ASP A 81 6.42 -8.62 -1.79
N LEU A 82 7.00 -9.10 -0.68
CA LEU A 82 8.14 -10.02 -0.75
C LEU A 82 7.83 -11.30 -1.53
N GLY A 83 6.60 -11.78 -1.47
CA GLY A 83 6.15 -12.99 -2.16
C GLY A 83 6.15 -12.88 -3.68
N MET A 84 6.24 -11.67 -4.25
CA MET A 84 6.43 -11.45 -5.68
C MET A 84 7.66 -12.19 -6.23
N VAL A 85 8.69 -12.46 -5.40
CA VAL A 85 9.85 -13.27 -5.82
C VAL A 85 9.48 -14.70 -6.18
N VAL A 86 8.34 -15.20 -5.67
CA VAL A 86 7.85 -16.56 -5.88
C VAL A 86 6.87 -16.60 -7.04
N ILE A 87 5.78 -15.84 -6.92
CA ILE A 87 4.70 -15.81 -7.90
C ILE A 87 3.80 -14.57 -7.67
N ARG A 88 3.18 -14.04 -8.75
CA ARG A 88 2.24 -12.90 -8.63
C ARG A 88 0.94 -13.28 -7.90
N ASN A 89 0.33 -14.41 -8.30
CA ASN A 89 -0.93 -14.83 -7.70
C ASN A 89 -0.69 -15.33 -6.27
N HIS A 90 -1.46 -14.77 -5.32
CA HIS A 90 -1.33 -15.09 -3.89
C HIS A 90 0.04 -14.72 -3.29
N HIS A 91 0.73 -13.74 -3.88
CA HIS A 91 2.03 -13.28 -3.37
C HIS A 91 1.94 -12.79 -1.92
N GLU A 92 0.78 -12.28 -1.49
CA GLU A 92 0.52 -11.86 -0.12
C GLU A 92 0.73 -13.00 0.89
N MET A 93 0.37 -14.23 0.54
CA MET A 93 0.60 -15.41 1.39
C MET A 93 2.08 -15.77 1.48
N TYR A 94 2.78 -15.75 0.33
CA TYR A 94 4.23 -15.99 0.30
C TYR A 94 5.00 -14.86 0.97
N SER A 95 4.51 -13.62 0.89
CA SER A 95 5.05 -12.48 1.61
C SER A 95 5.04 -12.71 3.12
N GLY A 96 3.91 -13.17 3.66
CA GLY A 96 3.80 -13.52 5.08
C GLY A 96 4.81 -14.59 5.50
N LEU A 97 4.98 -15.64 4.69
CA LEU A 97 5.96 -16.70 4.98
C LEU A 97 7.40 -16.18 4.95
N LEU A 98 7.76 -15.38 3.94
CA LEU A 98 9.11 -14.83 3.81
C LEU A 98 9.41 -13.75 4.85
N ALA A 99 8.39 -13.04 5.35
CA ALA A 99 8.56 -12.00 6.35
C ALA A 99 8.97 -12.52 7.73
N LEU A 100 8.60 -13.75 8.09
CA LEU A 100 8.80 -14.30 9.44
C LEU A 100 10.24 -14.19 9.94
N GLU A 101 11.22 -14.55 9.12
CA GLU A 101 12.63 -14.47 9.52
C GLU A 101 13.11 -13.04 9.78
N PHE A 102 12.56 -12.07 9.02
CA PHE A 102 12.91 -10.65 9.18
C PHE A 102 12.18 -10.03 10.35
N LEU A 103 10.93 -10.43 10.61
CA LEU A 103 10.16 -9.96 11.76
C LEU A 103 10.82 -10.35 13.07
N GLU A 104 11.27 -11.60 13.21
CA GLU A 104 12.00 -12.03 14.40
C GLU A 104 13.25 -11.16 14.64
N ALA A 105 14.05 -10.94 13.60
CA ALA A 105 15.25 -10.11 13.69
C ALA A 105 14.94 -8.63 14.01
N CYS A 106 13.79 -8.11 13.58
CA CYS A 106 13.37 -6.72 13.83
C CYS A 106 12.81 -6.51 15.24
N LEU A 107 12.03 -7.45 15.74
CA LEU A 107 11.22 -7.29 16.95
C LEU A 107 11.95 -7.75 18.22
N LYS A 108 12.67 -8.87 18.15
CA LYS A 108 13.39 -9.45 19.29
C LYS A 108 14.30 -8.49 20.09
N PRO A 109 14.98 -7.51 19.48
CA PRO A 109 15.83 -6.57 20.25
C PRO A 109 15.06 -5.55 21.08
N ALA A 110 13.77 -5.31 20.80
CA ALA A 110 13.02 -4.20 21.37
C ALA A 110 11.77 -4.61 22.16
N TYR A 111 11.32 -5.85 22.02
CA TYR A 111 10.07 -6.36 22.58
C TYR A 111 10.29 -7.66 23.37
N THR A 112 9.43 -7.92 24.34
CA THR A 112 9.32 -9.22 24.98
C THR A 112 8.84 -10.27 23.97
N GLU A 113 8.94 -11.55 24.31
CA GLU A 113 8.49 -12.64 23.46
C GLU A 113 6.97 -12.54 23.15
N GLU A 114 6.17 -12.19 24.17
CA GLU A 114 4.72 -12.01 24.03
C GLU A 114 4.38 -10.79 23.12
N GLU A 115 4.98 -9.65 23.38
CA GLU A 115 4.78 -8.44 22.54
C GLU A 115 5.23 -8.68 21.09
N ALA A 116 6.37 -9.35 20.89
CA ALA A 116 6.86 -9.70 19.56
C ALA A 116 5.91 -10.66 18.83
N ALA A 117 5.28 -11.59 19.54
CA ALA A 117 4.28 -12.49 18.96
C ALA A 117 3.01 -11.73 18.53
N ILE A 118 2.52 -10.79 19.35
CA ILE A 118 1.40 -9.91 19.02
C ILE A 118 1.73 -9.09 17.78
N LEU A 119 2.87 -8.38 17.77
CA LEU A 119 3.30 -7.57 16.64
C LEU A 119 3.46 -8.40 15.35
N THR A 120 4.03 -9.61 15.46
CA THR A 120 4.17 -10.51 14.33
C THR A 120 2.79 -10.88 13.76
N SER A 121 1.83 -11.22 14.60
CA SER A 121 0.46 -11.54 14.22
C SER A 121 -0.19 -10.39 13.45
N GLU A 122 -0.12 -9.16 13.98
CA GLU A 122 -0.72 -7.97 13.37
C GLU A 122 -0.03 -7.59 12.04
N VAL A 123 1.30 -7.70 11.97
CA VAL A 123 2.05 -7.47 10.73
C VAL A 123 1.69 -8.51 9.67
N LEU A 124 1.61 -9.79 10.02
CA LEU A 124 1.20 -10.85 9.10
C LEU A 124 -0.23 -10.64 8.61
N HIS A 125 -1.15 -10.21 9.50
CA HIS A 125 -2.51 -9.85 9.10
C HIS A 125 -2.51 -8.71 8.07
N ALA A 126 -1.73 -7.65 8.30
CA ALA A 126 -1.60 -6.54 7.35
C ALA A 126 -1.02 -6.98 5.99
N ILE A 127 0.01 -7.85 6.01
CA ILE A 127 0.62 -8.41 4.78
C ILE A 127 -0.41 -9.24 3.99
N VAL A 128 -1.07 -10.20 4.65
CA VAL A 128 -1.95 -11.15 3.96
C VAL A 128 -3.22 -10.50 3.43
N SER A 129 -3.67 -9.40 4.05
CA SER A 129 -4.93 -8.75 3.69
C SER A 129 -4.77 -7.52 2.79
N HIS A 130 -3.55 -7.10 2.43
CA HIS A 130 -3.34 -5.83 1.70
C HIS A 130 -3.98 -5.78 0.31
N GLU A 131 -4.05 -6.89 -0.43
CA GLU A 131 -4.67 -6.97 -1.77
C GLU A 131 -6.12 -7.44 -1.79
N ARG A 132 -6.72 -7.80 -0.66
CA ARG A 132 -8.02 -8.47 -0.66
C ARG A 132 -9.23 -7.52 -0.67
N PRO A 133 -9.84 -7.22 -1.84
CA PRO A 133 -11.19 -6.69 -1.89
C PRO A 133 -12.27 -7.74 -1.56
N TYR A 134 -11.92 -9.03 -1.38
CA TYR A 134 -12.86 -10.16 -1.31
C TYR A 134 -12.82 -10.95 -0.02
N LEU A 135 -12.49 -10.32 1.11
CA LEU A 135 -12.80 -10.95 2.39
C LEU A 135 -14.32 -11.07 2.50
N PRO A 136 -14.86 -12.27 2.79
CA PRO A 136 -16.29 -12.40 3.07
C PRO A 136 -16.68 -11.36 4.12
N ASN A 137 -17.86 -10.77 4.01
CA ASN A 137 -18.39 -9.64 4.78
C ASN A 137 -18.25 -9.73 6.32
N ASN A 138 -17.70 -10.82 6.87
CA ASN A 138 -17.58 -11.10 8.28
C ASN A 138 -16.15 -11.16 8.81
N ASN A 139 -15.14 -10.79 8.01
CA ASN A 139 -13.76 -10.81 8.50
C ASN A 139 -13.23 -9.37 8.59
N PRO A 140 -13.36 -8.71 9.76
CA PRO A 140 -12.94 -7.33 9.94
C PRO A 140 -11.42 -7.22 9.80
N LEU A 141 -10.97 -6.24 9.03
CA LEU A 141 -9.57 -5.84 9.03
C LEU A 141 -9.25 -5.03 10.29
N THR A 142 -8.03 -5.16 10.78
CA THR A 142 -7.51 -4.20 11.76
C THR A 142 -7.33 -2.82 11.08
N LEU A 143 -7.31 -1.74 11.89
CA LEU A 143 -7.06 -0.39 11.37
C LEU A 143 -5.74 -0.36 10.59
N GLU A 144 -4.71 -0.97 11.16
CA GLU A 144 -3.36 -1.04 10.60
C GLU A 144 -3.35 -1.77 9.25
N ALA A 145 -4.01 -2.92 9.16
CA ALA A 145 -4.11 -3.67 7.91
C ALA A 145 -4.85 -2.91 6.81
N GLY A 146 -5.96 -2.26 7.16
CA GLY A 146 -6.69 -1.39 6.24
C GLY A 146 -5.84 -0.22 5.73
N ILE A 147 -5.05 0.40 6.61
CA ILE A 147 -4.12 1.48 6.26
C ILE A 147 -3.04 0.99 5.29
N VAL A 148 -2.44 -0.19 5.51
CA VAL A 148 -1.42 -0.75 4.62
C VAL A 148 -1.98 -0.98 3.22
N GLY A 149 -3.17 -1.61 3.10
CA GLY A 149 -3.81 -1.84 1.81
C GLY A 149 -4.20 -0.54 1.08
N ILE A 150 -4.68 0.48 1.80
CA ILE A 150 -4.97 1.80 1.20
C ILE A 150 -3.67 2.48 0.76
N ALA A 151 -2.61 2.44 1.58
CA ALA A 151 -1.32 3.04 1.27
C ALA A 151 -0.66 2.42 0.03
N ASP A 152 -0.78 1.09 -0.13
CA ASP A 152 -0.33 0.39 -1.33
C ASP A 152 -1.06 0.91 -2.58
N ALA A 153 -2.39 1.01 -2.51
CA ALA A 153 -3.19 1.53 -3.63
C ALA A 153 -2.89 3.01 -3.97
N LEU A 154 -2.40 3.80 -3.01
CA LEU A 154 -2.06 5.21 -3.24
C LEU A 154 -0.72 5.41 -3.97
N ASP A 155 0.14 4.39 -4.07
CA ASP A 155 1.35 4.44 -4.91
C ASP A 155 0.98 4.13 -6.37
N MET A 156 0.17 5.03 -6.96
CA MET A 156 -0.39 4.90 -8.30
C MET A 156 0.10 5.97 -9.29
N GLU A 157 1.04 6.84 -8.91
CA GLU A 157 1.53 7.89 -9.80
C GLU A 157 2.24 7.34 -11.05
N ALA A 158 2.22 8.10 -12.14
CA ALA A 158 2.75 7.74 -13.45
C ALA A 158 4.19 7.20 -13.43
N GLY A 159 5.00 7.63 -12.48
CA GLY A 159 6.38 7.16 -12.29
C GLY A 159 6.50 5.66 -12.14
N ARG A 160 5.51 5.02 -11.49
CA ARG A 160 5.46 3.58 -11.26
C ARG A 160 5.23 2.75 -12.54
N ALA A 161 4.45 3.30 -13.48
CA ALA A 161 4.06 2.61 -14.73
C ALA A 161 4.98 2.94 -15.92
N ARG A 162 5.93 3.86 -15.77
CA ARG A 162 6.78 4.36 -16.86
C ARG A 162 7.54 3.25 -17.60
N ILE A 163 8.12 2.31 -16.87
CA ILE A 163 8.97 1.26 -17.45
C ILE A 163 8.13 0.26 -18.27
N PRO A 164 7.04 -0.34 -17.74
CA PRO A 164 6.18 -1.24 -18.51
C PRO A 164 5.66 -0.62 -19.79
N PHE A 165 5.19 0.63 -19.74
CA PHE A 165 4.68 1.34 -20.91
C PHE A 165 5.77 1.59 -21.95
N SER A 166 6.96 2.02 -21.55
CA SER A 166 8.10 2.24 -22.44
C SER A 166 8.58 0.95 -23.09
N ALA A 167 8.35 -0.21 -22.47
CA ALA A 167 8.60 -1.55 -23.02
C ALA A 167 7.52 -2.03 -24.01
N GLY A 168 6.52 -1.19 -24.31
CA GLY A 168 5.47 -1.48 -25.30
C GLY A 168 4.22 -2.18 -24.74
N LYS A 169 4.10 -2.29 -23.40
CA LYS A 169 2.89 -2.85 -22.79
C LYS A 169 1.79 -1.77 -22.77
N VAL A 170 0.81 -1.89 -23.66
CA VAL A 170 -0.34 -0.99 -23.75
C VAL A 170 -1.59 -1.76 -23.28
N ASP A 171 -1.84 -1.76 -21.97
CA ASP A 171 -3.08 -2.24 -21.38
C ASP A 171 -3.72 -1.15 -20.52
N ILE A 172 -4.94 -1.38 -20.04
CA ILE A 172 -5.68 -0.39 -19.25
C ILE A 172 -4.96 -0.05 -17.94
N HIS A 173 -4.25 -0.99 -17.34
CA HIS A 173 -3.50 -0.75 -16.10
C HIS A 173 -2.33 0.20 -16.34
N ALA A 174 -1.54 0.00 -17.39
CA ALA A 174 -0.42 0.86 -17.74
C ALA A 174 -0.90 2.26 -18.16
N VAL A 175 -1.94 2.33 -19.02
CA VAL A 175 -2.51 3.60 -19.50
C VAL A 175 -3.12 4.40 -18.36
N SER A 176 -3.90 3.77 -17.50
CA SER A 176 -4.56 4.46 -16.38
C SER A 176 -3.55 4.94 -15.33
N ALA A 177 -2.52 4.16 -15.03
CA ALA A 177 -1.46 4.57 -14.12
C ALA A 177 -0.66 5.77 -14.68
N LEU A 178 -0.37 5.79 -15.99
CA LEU A 178 0.28 6.95 -16.63
C LEU A 178 -0.57 8.22 -16.60
N SER A 179 -1.88 8.09 -16.44
CA SER A 179 -2.78 9.22 -16.33
C SER A 179 -2.73 9.91 -14.97
N ILE A 180 -2.21 9.27 -13.94
CA ILE A 180 -2.12 9.84 -12.59
C ILE A 180 -0.86 10.70 -12.48
N GLU A 181 -1.04 12.00 -12.36
CA GLU A 181 0.08 12.94 -12.25
C GLU A 181 0.55 13.11 -10.81
N LYS A 182 -0.41 13.16 -9.86
CA LYS A 182 -0.10 13.43 -8.45
C LYS A 182 -1.16 12.85 -7.52
N VAL A 183 -0.70 12.34 -6.37
CA VAL A 183 -1.54 11.92 -5.25
C VAL A 183 -1.14 12.71 -4.01
N GLU A 184 -2.09 13.44 -3.43
CA GLU A 184 -1.87 14.26 -2.24
C GLU A 184 -2.76 13.78 -1.10
N ILE A 185 -2.17 13.59 0.08
CA ILE A 185 -2.89 13.32 1.32
C ILE A 185 -2.96 14.62 2.11
N LEU A 186 -4.18 15.14 2.27
CA LEU A 186 -4.48 16.35 3.01
C LEU A 186 -5.20 15.99 4.31
N GLU A 187 -4.74 16.54 5.41
CA GLU A 187 -5.42 16.48 6.69
C GLU A 187 -6.47 17.59 6.77
N ASN A 188 -7.69 17.25 7.14
CA ASN A 188 -8.77 18.23 7.32
C ASN A 188 -8.85 18.65 8.78
N GLU A 189 -8.77 19.93 9.04
CA GLU A 189 -8.82 20.47 10.41
C GLU A 189 -10.23 20.49 10.98
N SER A 190 -11.29 20.60 10.13
CA SER A 190 -12.67 20.66 10.57
C SER A 190 -13.11 19.36 11.26
N PRO A 191 -13.70 19.44 12.46
CA PRO A 191 -14.25 18.27 13.17
C PRO A 191 -15.35 17.54 12.42
N ASP A 192 -16.13 18.27 11.60
CA ASP A 192 -17.27 17.74 10.84
C ASP A 192 -16.84 17.09 9.52
N ALA A 193 -15.60 17.34 9.07
CA ALA A 193 -15.07 16.74 7.85
C ALA A 193 -14.43 15.37 8.14
N LYS A 194 -14.40 14.51 7.12
CA LYS A 194 -13.59 13.29 7.19
C LYS A 194 -12.12 13.68 7.40
N PRO A 195 -11.39 13.00 8.30
CA PRO A 195 -10.02 13.39 8.67
C PRO A 195 -9.05 13.55 7.50
N ILE A 196 -9.22 12.74 6.47
CA ILE A 196 -8.28 12.64 5.36
C ILE A 196 -9.00 12.91 4.04
N THR A 197 -8.46 13.86 3.27
CA THR A 197 -8.80 14.02 1.84
C THR A 197 -7.64 13.49 1.00
N ILE A 198 -7.93 12.55 0.11
CA ILE A 198 -7.03 12.09 -0.94
C ILE A 198 -7.39 12.87 -2.20
N LYS A 199 -6.48 13.75 -2.64
CA LYS A 199 -6.61 14.50 -3.88
C LYS A 199 -5.76 13.86 -4.96
N ILE A 200 -6.39 13.50 -6.09
CA ILE A 200 -5.75 12.83 -7.22
C ILE A 200 -5.86 13.74 -8.44
N SER A 201 -4.71 14.17 -8.96
CA SER A 201 -4.62 14.95 -10.20
C SER A 201 -4.33 14.01 -11.36
N MET A 202 -5.10 14.13 -12.44
CA MET A 202 -5.01 13.26 -13.61
C MET A 202 -4.83 14.08 -14.88
N SER A 203 -4.08 13.57 -15.85
CA SER A 203 -3.94 14.15 -17.19
C SER A 203 -5.11 13.82 -18.12
N ASN A 204 -5.84 12.74 -17.84
CA ASN A 204 -7.03 12.31 -18.59
C ASN A 204 -7.90 11.36 -17.76
N SER A 205 -9.10 11.07 -18.28
CA SER A 205 -10.13 10.26 -17.63
C SER A 205 -9.78 8.78 -17.45
N ALA A 206 -8.76 8.24 -18.14
CA ALA A 206 -8.34 6.85 -17.94
C ALA A 206 -7.85 6.59 -16.50
N GLY A 207 -7.36 7.63 -15.81
CA GLY A 207 -6.94 7.55 -14.40
C GLY A 207 -8.05 7.11 -13.43
N VAL A 208 -9.33 7.31 -13.80
CA VAL A 208 -10.48 6.85 -13.00
C VAL A 208 -10.43 5.35 -12.75
N PHE A 209 -9.88 4.56 -13.69
CA PHE A 209 -9.72 3.12 -13.54
C PHE A 209 -8.84 2.75 -12.33
N GLN A 210 -7.75 3.49 -12.07
CA GLN A 210 -6.91 3.24 -10.88
C GLN A 210 -7.68 3.48 -9.58
N ILE A 211 -8.55 4.49 -9.58
CA ILE A 211 -9.36 4.82 -8.39
C ILE A 211 -10.44 3.75 -8.18
N ASP A 212 -11.16 3.38 -9.22
CA ASP A 212 -12.32 2.49 -9.13
C ASP A 212 -11.93 1.02 -8.89
N GLU A 213 -10.83 0.55 -9.51
CA GLU A 213 -10.37 -0.83 -9.42
C GLU A 213 -9.38 -1.09 -8.26
N LEU A 214 -8.61 -0.09 -7.84
CA LEU A 214 -7.58 -0.29 -6.82
C LEU A 214 -7.90 0.41 -5.49
N LEU A 215 -8.13 1.72 -5.51
CA LEU A 215 -8.27 2.48 -4.28
C LEU A 215 -9.62 2.30 -3.59
N LYS A 216 -10.71 2.45 -4.34
CA LYS A 216 -12.08 2.37 -3.82
C LYS A 216 -12.38 1.03 -3.14
N PRO A 217 -12.07 -0.14 -3.76
CA PRO A 217 -12.30 -1.42 -3.11
C PRO A 217 -11.53 -1.57 -1.79
N ARG A 218 -10.29 -1.05 -1.71
CA ARG A 218 -9.49 -1.11 -0.48
C ARG A 218 -10.06 -0.23 0.62
N ILE A 219 -10.56 0.97 0.29
CA ILE A 219 -11.25 1.82 1.25
C ILE A 219 -12.55 1.15 1.73
N GLU A 220 -13.33 0.57 0.84
CA GLU A 220 -14.61 -0.06 1.15
C GLU A 220 -14.44 -1.32 2.02
N THR A 221 -13.52 -2.20 1.67
CA THR A 221 -13.31 -3.46 2.39
C THR A 221 -12.57 -3.29 3.71
N SER A 222 -11.79 -2.20 3.87
CA SER A 222 -11.11 -1.91 5.14
C SER A 222 -12.04 -1.48 6.27
N GLY A 223 -13.28 -1.07 5.97
CA GLY A 223 -14.17 -0.44 6.96
C GLY A 223 -13.77 0.99 7.34
N LEU A 224 -12.84 1.59 6.61
CA LEU A 224 -12.29 2.92 6.91
C LEU A 224 -12.94 4.07 6.13
N GLN A 225 -14.00 3.82 5.35
CA GLN A 225 -14.67 4.80 4.47
C GLN A 225 -15.06 6.11 5.19
N LYS A 226 -15.39 6.02 6.47
CA LYS A 226 -15.76 7.18 7.28
C LYS A 226 -14.62 8.17 7.50
N TYR A 227 -13.38 7.76 7.28
CA TYR A 227 -12.20 8.59 7.48
C TYR A 227 -11.67 9.22 6.20
N PHE A 228 -12.05 8.72 5.02
CA PHE A 228 -11.49 9.12 3.74
C PHE A 228 -12.51 9.86 2.86
N HIS A 229 -12.09 11.00 2.32
CA HIS A 229 -12.74 11.69 1.20
C HIS A 229 -11.78 11.63 0.00
N VAL A 230 -12.24 11.12 -1.13
CA VAL A 230 -11.44 11.01 -2.36
C VAL A 230 -11.96 12.02 -3.37
N VAL A 231 -11.07 12.86 -3.88
CA VAL A 231 -11.36 13.84 -4.93
C VAL A 231 -10.39 13.63 -6.08
N ALA A 232 -10.92 13.42 -7.28
CA ALA A 232 -10.12 13.26 -8.48
C ALA A 232 -10.47 14.37 -9.48
N GLU A 233 -9.45 15.01 -10.03
CA GLU A 233 -9.59 16.14 -10.95
C GLU A 233 -8.70 15.93 -12.18
N ILE A 234 -9.22 16.23 -13.37
CA ILE A 234 -8.41 16.30 -14.57
C ILE A 234 -7.76 17.69 -14.59
N THR A 235 -6.40 17.70 -14.64
CA THR A 235 -5.60 18.93 -14.66
C THR A 235 -5.23 19.28 -16.10
N GLY A 236 -5.33 20.56 -16.45
CA GLY A 236 -5.04 21.06 -17.79
C GLY A 236 -6.27 21.48 -18.59
N GLU A 237 -6.05 22.24 -19.67
CA GLU A 237 -7.13 22.79 -20.51
C GLU A 237 -7.80 21.76 -21.41
N LYS A 238 -7.08 20.68 -21.74
CA LYS A 238 -7.57 19.58 -22.60
C LYS A 238 -7.10 18.26 -22.08
N GLU A 239 -8.00 17.27 -22.13
CA GLU A 239 -7.69 15.88 -21.84
C GLU A 239 -6.59 15.35 -22.77
N GLN A 240 -5.52 14.79 -22.21
CA GLN A 240 -4.41 14.23 -22.98
C GLN A 240 -4.75 12.83 -23.50
N LYS A 241 -4.48 12.58 -24.79
CA LYS A 241 -4.52 11.25 -25.36
C LYS A 241 -3.20 10.53 -25.04
N ILE A 242 -3.29 9.39 -24.32
CA ILE A 242 -2.13 8.52 -24.04
C ILE A 242 -2.01 7.45 -25.12
N VAL A 243 -3.12 6.98 -25.67
CA VAL A 243 -3.18 5.99 -26.73
C VAL A 243 -4.00 6.54 -27.87
N GLU A 244 -3.42 6.61 -29.08
CA GLU A 244 -4.14 7.06 -30.28
C GLU A 244 -4.91 5.92 -30.95
N ARG A 245 -4.38 4.68 -30.88
CA ARG A 245 -4.95 3.49 -31.50
C ARG A 245 -4.66 2.27 -30.63
N PHE A 246 -5.69 1.45 -30.44
CA PHE A 246 -5.60 0.16 -29.76
C PHE A 246 -6.14 -0.92 -30.69
N GLU A 247 -5.35 -1.97 -30.91
CA GLU A 247 -5.74 -3.13 -31.72
C GLU A 247 -5.61 -4.40 -30.86
N ILE A 248 -6.53 -5.33 -31.02
CA ILE A 248 -6.53 -6.65 -30.38
C ILE A 248 -6.13 -7.68 -31.42
#